data_70e84bfbbc2d57de90dd3e092d6673bf
#
_entry.id   70e84bfbbc2d57de90dd3e092d6673bf
#
_cell.length_a   1.000
_cell.length_b   1.000
_cell.length_c   1.000
_cell.angle_alpha   90.00
_cell.angle_beta   90.00
_cell.angle_gamma   90.00
#
_symmetry.space_group_name_H-M   'P 1'
#
loop_
_entity.id
_entity.type
_entity.pdbx_description
1 polymer ?
#
loop_
_entity_poly.entity_id
_entity_poly.type
_entity_poly.pdbx_seq_one_letter_code
_entity_poly.pdbx_strand_id
1 'polypeptide(L)'
;NLPDAQERGICGAVGQLLKVEETYETAIEAALGGALQNIVTETEEDARDAIGYLKRRNLGRATFLPVTAIKGRPLEGRQAILAEVGVIGTAYELVSFEEKFRQLAMYLLGRILVVENLDKAVQLAKKYRHQYKLVTLEGDILNPGGAMTGGSQQKKALHVFGRSREIRSLQEALQTANRTIAEMRDRLALANEDLQEIEQETVEKKMELQRVMVTQSSDSGEKGKTLAEKQEAAEKLSLLELEEKQLTEPSILNRTLIMNLITW
;
A
#
# COMPACT_ATOMS: atom_id res chain seq x y z
N ASN A 1 -16.37 -12.13 -2.49
CA ASN A 1 -16.40 -11.53 -3.84
C ASN A 1 -17.76 -11.82 -4.44
N LEU A 2 -18.69 -10.89 -4.29
CA LEU A 2 -19.92 -10.84 -5.10
C LEU A 2 -19.52 -10.12 -6.39
N PRO A 3 -19.54 -10.77 -7.56
CA PRO A 3 -19.52 -10.03 -8.82
C PRO A 3 -20.71 -9.07 -8.79
N ASP A 4 -20.51 -7.83 -9.21
CA ASP A 4 -21.53 -6.77 -9.28
C ASP A 4 -22.07 -6.24 -7.94
N ALA A 5 -21.24 -6.22 -6.89
CA ALA A 5 -21.66 -5.70 -5.58
C ALA A 5 -22.07 -4.21 -5.64
N GLN A 6 -21.40 -3.39 -6.46
CA GLN A 6 -21.76 -1.98 -6.65
C GLN A 6 -23.06 -1.78 -7.42
N GLU A 7 -23.40 -2.64 -8.38
CA GLU A 7 -24.67 -2.58 -9.11
C GLU A 7 -25.90 -2.93 -8.24
N ARG A 8 -25.65 -3.46 -7.03
CA ARG A 8 -26.69 -3.87 -6.07
C ARG A 8 -26.80 -2.98 -4.84
N GLY A 9 -26.31 -1.75 -4.90
CA GLY A 9 -26.37 -0.80 -3.79
C GLY A 9 -25.54 -1.20 -2.56
N ILE A 10 -24.54 -2.08 -2.69
CA ILE A 10 -23.62 -2.44 -1.60
C ILE A 10 -22.44 -1.47 -1.58
N CYS A 11 -22.31 -0.67 -0.51
CA CYS A 11 -21.24 0.30 -0.34
C CYS A 11 -19.93 -0.34 0.14
N GLY A 12 -19.98 -1.42 0.92
CA GLY A 12 -18.84 -2.11 1.51
C GLY A 12 -19.02 -2.46 2.98
N ALA A 13 -17.98 -2.99 3.61
CA ALA A 13 -17.97 -3.22 5.05
C ALA A 13 -17.63 -1.93 5.81
N VAL A 14 -18.17 -1.76 7.03
CA VAL A 14 -17.92 -0.58 7.88
C VAL A 14 -16.43 -0.27 8.01
N GLY A 15 -15.58 -1.28 8.25
CA GLY A 15 -14.13 -1.09 8.37
C GLY A 15 -13.42 -0.64 7.08
N GLN A 16 -14.08 -0.72 5.92
CA GLN A 16 -13.54 -0.22 4.64
C GLN A 16 -13.94 1.23 4.36
N LEU A 17 -15.06 1.68 4.94
CA LEU A 17 -15.65 2.99 4.70
C LEU A 17 -15.15 4.07 5.67
N LEU A 18 -14.58 3.65 6.80
CA LEU A 18 -14.00 4.52 7.80
C LEU A 18 -12.47 4.58 7.64
N LYS A 19 -11.92 5.77 7.84
CA LYS A 19 -10.46 6.00 7.91
C LYS A 19 -10.12 6.46 9.32
N VAL A 20 -9.09 5.89 9.91
CA VAL A 20 -8.66 6.14 11.29
C VAL A 20 -7.18 6.43 11.30
N GLU A 21 -6.73 7.37 12.12
CA GLU A 21 -5.31 7.58 12.40
C GLU A 21 -4.75 6.43 13.24
N GLU A 22 -3.50 6.07 13.00
CA GLU A 22 -2.82 4.94 13.63
C GLU A 22 -2.95 4.94 15.16
N THR A 23 -2.85 6.12 15.77
CA THR A 23 -2.97 6.31 17.23
C THR A 23 -4.31 5.83 17.78
N TYR A 24 -5.37 5.90 17.00
CA TYR A 24 -6.74 5.59 17.45
C TYR A 24 -7.26 4.26 16.89
N GLU A 25 -6.52 3.57 16.02
CA GLU A 25 -6.99 2.32 15.38
C GLU A 25 -7.46 1.29 16.39
N THR A 26 -6.64 1.00 17.41
CA THR A 26 -6.97 0.02 18.46
C THR A 26 -8.25 0.38 19.23
N ALA A 27 -8.38 1.66 19.59
CA ALA A 27 -9.57 2.15 20.28
C ALA A 27 -10.84 2.05 19.41
N ILE A 28 -10.75 2.45 18.14
CA ILE A 28 -11.89 2.43 17.21
C ILE A 28 -12.27 0.99 16.84
N GLU A 29 -11.29 0.10 16.65
CA GLU A 29 -11.54 -1.32 16.43
C GLU A 29 -12.25 -1.96 17.62
N ALA A 30 -11.79 -1.68 18.84
CA ALA A 30 -12.44 -2.13 20.07
C ALA A 30 -13.86 -1.53 20.23
N ALA A 31 -14.01 -0.24 19.90
CA ALA A 31 -15.31 0.45 19.96
C ALA A 31 -16.36 -0.20 19.04
N LEU A 32 -15.96 -0.52 17.82
CA LEU A 32 -16.83 -1.13 16.78
C LEU A 32 -16.98 -2.63 16.96
N GLY A 33 -15.92 -3.32 17.35
CA GLY A 33 -15.94 -4.77 17.52
C GLY A 33 -16.48 -5.49 16.26
N GLY A 34 -17.47 -6.34 16.44
CA GLY A 34 -18.12 -7.07 15.34
C GLY A 34 -18.80 -6.18 14.29
N ALA A 35 -19.11 -4.93 14.62
CA ALA A 35 -19.72 -4.00 13.67
C ALA A 35 -18.78 -3.62 12.52
N LEU A 36 -17.47 -3.80 12.65
CA LEU A 36 -16.51 -3.61 11.57
C LEU A 36 -16.84 -4.45 10.31
N GLN A 37 -17.44 -5.62 10.51
CA GLN A 37 -17.79 -6.54 9.44
C GLN A 37 -19.20 -6.33 8.89
N ASN A 38 -19.99 -5.42 9.48
CA ASN A 38 -21.33 -5.13 8.99
C ASN A 38 -21.25 -4.52 7.59
N ILE A 39 -22.19 -4.93 6.75
CA ILE A 39 -22.25 -4.50 5.34
C ILE A 39 -23.13 -3.27 5.24
N VAL A 40 -22.60 -2.21 4.65
CA VAL A 40 -23.36 -0.98 4.41
C VAL A 40 -24.01 -1.06 3.04
N THR A 41 -25.31 -0.76 2.98
CA THR A 41 -26.09 -0.68 1.74
C THR A 41 -26.67 0.72 1.57
N GLU A 42 -26.98 1.09 0.34
CA GLU A 42 -27.58 2.40 0.06
C GLU A 42 -29.01 2.45 0.62
N THR A 43 -29.82 1.44 0.33
CA THR A 43 -31.23 1.38 0.72
C THR A 43 -31.58 0.13 1.53
N GLU A 44 -32.80 0.11 2.09
CA GLU A 44 -33.37 -1.04 2.79
C GLU A 44 -33.69 -2.16 1.81
N GLU A 45 -34.07 -1.81 0.58
CA GLU A 45 -34.38 -2.76 -0.50
C GLU A 45 -33.10 -3.54 -0.86
N ASP A 46 -31.96 -2.86 -0.99
CA ASP A 46 -30.67 -3.51 -1.25
C ASP A 46 -30.29 -4.48 -0.14
N ALA A 47 -30.48 -4.07 1.12
CA ALA A 47 -30.25 -4.94 2.27
C ALA A 47 -31.14 -6.18 2.24
N ARG A 48 -32.44 -6.01 1.94
CA ARG A 48 -33.40 -7.11 1.80
C ARG A 48 -32.98 -8.10 0.72
N ASP A 49 -32.59 -7.59 -0.44
CA ASP A 49 -32.18 -8.41 -1.58
C ASP A 49 -30.88 -9.18 -1.31
N ALA A 50 -29.92 -8.53 -0.65
CA ALA A 50 -28.69 -9.18 -0.17
C ALA A 50 -28.99 -10.29 0.86
N ILE A 51 -29.89 -10.06 1.82
CA ILE A 51 -30.34 -11.09 2.78
C ILE A 51 -31.01 -12.26 2.04
N GLY A 52 -31.87 -11.97 1.05
CA GLY A 52 -32.47 -12.96 0.19
C GLY A 52 -31.44 -13.81 -0.56
N TYR A 53 -30.43 -13.19 -1.07
CA TYR A 53 -29.30 -13.89 -1.73
C TYR A 53 -28.56 -14.83 -0.76
N LEU A 54 -28.19 -14.35 0.45
CA LEU A 54 -27.53 -15.18 1.46
C LEU A 54 -28.35 -16.40 1.83
N LYS A 55 -29.68 -16.23 2.00
CA LYS A 55 -30.63 -17.33 2.31
C LYS A 55 -30.67 -18.35 1.18
N ARG A 56 -30.84 -17.90 -0.08
CA ARG A 56 -30.94 -18.82 -1.24
C ARG A 56 -29.68 -19.64 -1.46
N ARG A 57 -28.53 -19.06 -1.13
CA ARG A 57 -27.21 -19.71 -1.32
C ARG A 57 -26.66 -20.37 -0.07
N ASN A 58 -27.37 -20.31 1.06
CA ASN A 58 -26.94 -20.85 2.36
C ASN A 58 -25.55 -20.35 2.81
N LEU A 59 -25.28 -19.03 2.63
CA LEU A 59 -23.98 -18.39 2.88
C LEU A 59 -23.84 -17.82 4.30
N GLY A 60 -24.68 -18.25 5.23
CA GLY A 60 -24.65 -17.78 6.61
C GLY A 60 -25.43 -16.47 6.82
N ARG A 61 -25.03 -15.69 7.84
CA ARG A 61 -25.73 -14.46 8.26
C ARG A 61 -24.77 -13.28 8.27
N ALA A 62 -25.27 -12.12 7.84
CA ALA A 62 -24.59 -10.86 7.95
C ALA A 62 -25.55 -9.78 8.45
N THR A 63 -25.01 -8.74 9.07
CA THR A 63 -25.76 -7.53 9.46
C THR A 63 -25.61 -6.49 8.36
N PHE A 64 -26.73 -5.94 7.92
CA PHE A 64 -26.78 -4.89 6.90
C PHE A 64 -27.19 -3.58 7.54
N LEU A 65 -26.56 -2.49 7.09
CA LEU A 65 -26.76 -1.13 7.59
C LEU A 65 -27.16 -0.21 6.42
N PRO A 66 -28.48 -0.05 6.15
CA PRO A 66 -28.96 0.83 5.10
C PRO A 66 -28.74 2.30 5.46
N VAL A 67 -28.05 3.04 4.59
CA VAL A 67 -27.74 4.47 4.82
C VAL A 67 -29.00 5.31 4.94
N THR A 68 -30.03 5.00 4.15
CA THR A 68 -31.32 5.72 4.17
C THR A 68 -32.10 5.56 5.48
N ALA A 69 -31.98 4.42 6.15
CA ALA A 69 -32.71 4.11 7.37
C ALA A 69 -32.01 4.51 8.65
N ILE A 70 -30.68 4.44 8.64
CA ILE A 70 -29.87 4.66 9.86
C ILE A 70 -29.79 6.14 10.21
N LYS A 71 -30.15 6.45 11.46
CA LYS A 71 -30.04 7.79 12.04
C LYS A 71 -29.19 7.73 13.29
N GLY A 72 -28.08 8.46 13.27
CA GLY A 72 -27.20 8.62 14.41
C GLY A 72 -27.72 9.66 15.39
N ARG A 73 -27.38 9.49 16.65
CA ARG A 73 -27.66 10.47 17.72
C ARG A 73 -26.34 10.88 18.37
N PRO A 74 -26.11 12.17 18.55
CA PRO A 74 -24.93 12.65 19.26
C PRO A 74 -25.00 12.29 20.74
N LEU A 75 -23.86 12.37 21.42
CA LEU A 75 -23.76 12.17 22.85
C LEU A 75 -24.48 13.30 23.58
N GLU A 76 -25.40 12.98 24.47
CA GLU A 76 -26.03 13.94 25.37
C GLU A 76 -25.05 14.38 26.47
N GLY A 77 -25.09 15.68 26.85
CA GLY A 77 -24.16 16.23 27.85
C GLY A 77 -22.70 16.34 27.39
N ARG A 78 -22.46 16.31 26.09
CA ARG A 78 -21.15 16.26 25.42
C ARG A 78 -20.15 17.27 25.97
N GLN A 79 -20.52 18.53 26.16
CA GLN A 79 -19.58 19.59 26.55
C GLN A 79 -18.92 19.33 27.90
N ALA A 80 -19.70 18.87 28.88
CA ALA A 80 -19.19 18.61 30.23
C ALA A 80 -18.19 17.44 30.27
N ILE A 81 -18.49 16.35 29.54
CA ILE A 81 -17.66 15.16 29.58
C ILE A 81 -16.41 15.28 28.70
N LEU A 82 -16.48 16.01 27.59
CA LEU A 82 -15.30 16.27 26.73
C LEU A 82 -14.29 17.21 27.38
N ALA A 83 -14.71 18.01 28.38
CA ALA A 83 -13.82 18.86 29.16
C ALA A 83 -13.09 18.09 30.30
N GLU A 84 -13.40 16.83 30.52
CA GLU A 84 -12.78 16.03 31.58
C GLU A 84 -11.35 15.63 31.20
N VAL A 85 -10.48 15.61 32.24
CA VAL A 85 -9.08 15.22 32.05
C VAL A 85 -8.99 13.74 31.69
N GLY A 86 -8.28 13.46 30.60
CA GLY A 86 -8.08 12.12 30.07
C GLY A 86 -9.13 11.68 29.04
N VAL A 87 -10.09 12.54 28.68
CA VAL A 87 -10.96 12.34 27.54
C VAL A 87 -10.31 12.92 26.29
N ILE A 88 -10.16 12.10 25.26
CA ILE A 88 -9.57 12.49 23.96
C ILE A 88 -10.67 13.08 23.06
N GLY A 89 -11.83 12.44 23.02
CA GLY A 89 -12.96 12.87 22.20
C GLY A 89 -14.02 11.81 22.07
N THR A 90 -15.03 12.06 21.22
CA THR A 90 -15.94 11.00 20.79
C THR A 90 -15.28 10.16 19.71
N ALA A 91 -15.54 8.86 19.67
CA ALA A 91 -15.03 7.98 18.64
C ALA A 91 -15.43 8.44 17.22
N TYR A 92 -16.57 9.13 17.11
CA TYR A 92 -17.03 9.73 15.85
C TYR A 92 -16.08 10.84 15.34
N GLU A 93 -15.50 11.65 16.23
CA GLU A 93 -14.60 12.75 15.87
C GLU A 93 -13.21 12.29 15.48
N LEU A 94 -12.85 11.06 15.84
CA LEU A 94 -11.54 10.46 15.59
C LEU A 94 -11.49 9.63 14.30
N VAL A 95 -12.58 9.63 13.52
CA VAL A 95 -12.67 8.93 12.24
C VAL A 95 -13.02 9.88 11.11
N SER A 96 -12.51 9.57 9.93
CA SER A 96 -12.85 10.27 8.69
C SER A 96 -13.65 9.34 7.78
N PHE A 97 -14.64 9.90 7.07
CA PHE A 97 -15.55 9.17 6.19
C PHE A 97 -16.11 10.10 5.11
N GLU A 98 -16.70 9.53 4.07
CA GLU A 98 -17.46 10.30 3.08
C GLU A 98 -18.75 10.85 3.69
N GLU A 99 -19.16 12.03 3.30
CA GLU A 99 -20.32 12.76 3.85
C GLU A 99 -21.61 11.92 3.86
N LYS A 100 -21.82 11.10 2.84
CA LYS A 100 -22.99 10.20 2.77
C LYS A 100 -23.08 9.20 3.93
N PHE A 101 -21.96 8.89 4.61
CA PHE A 101 -21.90 7.99 5.75
C PHE A 101 -21.97 8.69 7.11
N ARG A 102 -22.17 10.00 7.15
CA ARG A 102 -22.25 10.78 8.39
C ARG A 102 -23.20 10.20 9.42
N GLN A 103 -24.43 9.87 9.02
CA GLN A 103 -25.43 9.31 9.92
C GLN A 103 -25.04 7.91 10.41
N LEU A 104 -24.45 7.11 9.56
CA LEU A 104 -23.91 5.80 9.90
C LEU A 104 -22.79 5.89 10.92
N ALA A 105 -21.79 6.73 10.67
CA ALA A 105 -20.66 6.95 11.59
C ALA A 105 -21.17 7.48 12.95
N MET A 106 -22.12 8.42 12.94
CA MET A 106 -22.75 8.93 14.15
C MET A 106 -23.52 7.85 14.91
N TYR A 107 -24.24 6.96 14.21
CA TYR A 107 -24.96 5.83 14.80
C TYR A 107 -24.00 4.85 15.50
N LEU A 108 -22.90 4.51 14.86
CA LEU A 108 -21.94 3.53 15.36
C LEU A 108 -21.04 4.09 16.47
N LEU A 109 -20.58 5.34 16.34
CA LEU A 109 -19.49 5.91 17.13
C LEU A 109 -19.88 7.15 17.95
N GLY A 110 -21.01 7.80 17.65
CA GLY A 110 -21.37 9.09 18.19
C GLY A 110 -21.60 9.12 19.71
N ARG A 111 -21.79 7.96 20.34
CA ARG A 111 -22.03 7.83 21.80
C ARG A 111 -20.91 7.12 22.53
N ILE A 112 -19.76 6.90 21.89
CA ILE A 112 -18.60 6.24 22.46
C ILE A 112 -17.52 7.30 22.71
N LEU A 113 -16.97 7.31 23.91
CA LEU A 113 -15.88 8.21 24.29
C LEU A 113 -14.56 7.45 24.26
N VAL A 114 -13.56 8.07 23.68
CA VAL A 114 -12.17 7.58 23.71
C VAL A 114 -11.43 8.31 24.82
N VAL A 115 -10.73 7.54 25.65
CA VAL A 115 -10.01 8.02 26.82
C VAL A 115 -8.57 7.49 26.81
N GLU A 116 -7.67 8.17 27.51
CA GLU A 116 -6.24 7.86 27.51
C GLU A 116 -5.93 6.44 27.98
N ASN A 117 -6.47 6.05 29.13
CA ASN A 117 -6.15 4.80 29.80
C ASN A 117 -7.27 4.28 30.69
N LEU A 118 -7.08 3.07 31.22
CA LEU A 118 -8.09 2.39 32.02
C LEU A 118 -8.41 3.11 33.33
N ASP A 119 -7.40 3.72 34.00
CA ASP A 119 -7.61 4.45 35.27
C ASP A 119 -8.55 5.65 35.06
N LYS A 120 -8.33 6.40 33.99
CA LYS A 120 -9.21 7.52 33.59
C LYS A 120 -10.61 7.04 33.20
N ALA A 121 -10.69 5.93 32.46
CA ALA A 121 -11.96 5.31 32.12
C ALA A 121 -12.78 4.95 33.39
N VAL A 122 -12.17 4.33 34.39
CA VAL A 122 -12.82 3.93 35.63
C VAL A 122 -13.25 5.16 36.46
N GLN A 123 -12.41 6.20 36.54
CA GLN A 123 -12.76 7.45 37.23
C GLN A 123 -13.99 8.13 36.57
N LEU A 124 -13.98 8.25 35.25
CA LEU A 124 -15.07 8.84 34.51
C LEU A 124 -16.35 8.01 34.61
N ALA A 125 -16.25 6.68 34.48
CA ALA A 125 -17.40 5.79 34.62
C ALA A 125 -18.09 5.97 35.96
N LYS A 126 -17.34 6.02 37.08
CA LYS A 126 -17.87 6.29 38.43
C LYS A 126 -18.53 7.66 38.52
N LYS A 127 -17.84 8.72 38.04
CA LYS A 127 -18.32 10.11 38.06
C LYS A 127 -19.67 10.26 37.32
N TYR A 128 -19.80 9.59 36.17
CA TYR A 128 -21.00 9.65 35.34
C TYR A 128 -21.94 8.44 35.49
N ARG A 129 -21.84 7.72 36.63
CA ARG A 129 -22.75 6.63 37.00
C ARG A 129 -22.86 5.54 35.94
N HIS A 130 -21.78 5.23 35.25
CA HIS A 130 -21.70 4.20 34.19
C HIS A 130 -22.70 4.39 33.04
N GLN A 131 -22.98 5.64 32.67
CA GLN A 131 -23.95 5.93 31.59
C GLN A 131 -23.34 5.83 30.19
N TYR A 132 -22.02 5.98 30.07
CA TYR A 132 -21.32 6.09 28.80
C TYR A 132 -20.50 4.84 28.48
N LYS A 133 -20.40 4.51 27.18
CA LYS A 133 -19.42 3.55 26.72
C LYS A 133 -18.09 4.29 26.57
N LEU A 134 -17.06 3.80 27.27
CA LEU A 134 -15.71 4.34 27.26
C LEU A 134 -14.79 3.30 26.62
N VAL A 135 -13.83 3.76 25.82
CA VAL A 135 -12.81 2.91 25.21
C VAL A 135 -11.46 3.57 25.39
N THR A 136 -10.47 2.82 25.87
CA THR A 136 -9.10 3.32 26.03
C THR A 136 -8.31 3.25 24.72
N LEU A 137 -7.19 3.98 24.63
CA LEU A 137 -6.27 3.85 23.49
C LEU A 137 -5.72 2.43 23.33
N GLU A 138 -5.63 1.67 24.42
CA GLU A 138 -5.18 0.28 24.42
C GLU A 138 -6.29 -0.72 24.03
N GLY A 139 -7.53 -0.24 23.88
CA GLY A 139 -8.67 -1.05 23.45
C GLY A 139 -9.49 -1.67 24.58
N ASP A 140 -9.28 -1.26 25.84
CA ASP A 140 -10.18 -1.67 26.92
C ASP A 140 -11.53 -0.97 26.80
N ILE A 141 -12.58 -1.67 27.13
CA ILE A 141 -13.96 -1.19 26.97
C ILE A 141 -14.66 -1.20 28.34
N LEU A 142 -15.23 -0.08 28.68
CA LEU A 142 -16.19 0.03 29.79
C LEU A 142 -17.58 0.28 29.20
N ASN A 143 -18.49 -0.69 29.36
CA ASN A 143 -19.84 -0.57 28.87
C ASN A 143 -20.75 0.17 29.86
N PRO A 144 -21.84 0.79 29.37
CA PRO A 144 -22.90 1.26 30.22
C PRO A 144 -23.38 0.14 31.16
N GLY A 145 -23.61 0.49 32.44
CA GLY A 145 -23.97 -0.49 33.46
C GLY A 145 -22.78 -1.16 34.15
N GLY A 146 -21.53 -0.86 33.73
CA GLY A 146 -20.29 -1.20 34.47
C GLY A 146 -19.56 -2.44 34.03
N ALA A 147 -20.03 -3.17 33.02
CA ALA A 147 -19.29 -4.30 32.47
C ALA A 147 -17.99 -3.82 31.79
N MET A 148 -16.89 -4.48 32.12
CA MET A 148 -15.55 -4.15 31.60
C MET A 148 -15.02 -5.29 30.75
N THR A 149 -14.41 -4.96 29.63
CA THR A 149 -13.72 -5.90 28.73
C THR A 149 -12.34 -5.32 28.46
N GLY A 150 -11.31 -6.06 28.76
CA GLY A 150 -9.92 -5.65 28.58
C GLY A 150 -8.99 -6.86 28.66
N GLY A 151 -7.72 -6.63 28.48
CA GLY A 151 -6.68 -7.65 28.51
C GLY A 151 -5.77 -7.58 27.29
N SER A 152 -4.72 -8.41 27.27
CA SER A 152 -3.78 -8.42 26.14
C SER A 152 -4.46 -8.92 24.88
N GLN A 153 -4.63 -8.04 23.90
CA GLN A 153 -5.01 -8.47 22.57
C GLN A 153 -3.83 -9.21 21.93
N GLN A 154 -4.04 -10.46 21.51
CA GLN A 154 -3.07 -11.12 20.64
C GLN A 154 -2.95 -10.28 19.36
N LYS A 155 -1.75 -9.77 19.07
CA LYS A 155 -1.43 -8.90 17.92
C LYS A 155 -1.85 -9.44 16.53
N LYS A 156 -2.45 -10.62 16.45
CA LYS A 156 -2.83 -11.31 15.21
C LYS A 156 -4.31 -11.25 14.84
N ALA A 157 -5.19 -10.78 15.69
CA ALA A 157 -6.63 -10.83 15.42
C ALA A 157 -7.16 -9.40 15.20
N LEU A 158 -7.47 -9.06 13.96
CA LEU A 158 -8.37 -7.98 13.57
C LEU A 158 -7.85 -6.54 13.53
N HIS A 159 -6.64 -6.27 13.11
CA HIS A 159 -6.33 -4.90 12.67
C HIS A 159 -6.90 -4.67 11.26
N VAL A 160 -8.22 -4.41 11.18
CA VAL A 160 -8.91 -4.17 9.90
C VAL A 160 -8.38 -2.90 9.24
N PHE A 161 -8.18 -1.84 10.04
CA PHE A 161 -7.64 -0.57 9.56
C PHE A 161 -6.15 -0.70 9.21
N GLY A 162 -5.36 -1.35 10.04
CA GLY A 162 -3.95 -1.64 9.78
C GLY A 162 -3.73 -2.43 8.49
N ARG A 163 -4.56 -3.47 8.24
CA ARG A 163 -4.50 -4.22 6.97
C ARG A 163 -4.84 -3.37 5.75
N SER A 164 -5.84 -2.52 5.83
CA SER A 164 -6.20 -1.64 4.72
C SER A 164 -5.09 -0.63 4.39
N ARG A 165 -4.40 -0.14 5.44
CA ARG A 165 -3.24 0.74 5.30
C ARG A 165 -2.04 -0.02 4.70
N GLU A 166 -1.75 -1.22 5.20
CA GLU A 166 -0.67 -2.07 4.69
C GLU A 166 -0.88 -2.45 3.22
N ILE A 167 -2.10 -2.85 2.85
CA ILE A 167 -2.45 -3.13 1.44
C ILE A 167 -2.19 -1.89 0.58
N ARG A 168 -2.61 -0.70 1.00
CA ARG A 168 -2.39 0.54 0.25
C ARG A 168 -0.90 0.85 0.12
N SER A 169 -0.14 0.78 1.21
CA SER A 169 1.30 0.98 1.22
C SER A 169 2.03 0.01 0.29
N LEU A 170 1.63 -1.28 0.32
CA LEU A 170 2.18 -2.29 -0.57
C LEU A 170 1.80 -2.06 -2.04
N GLN A 171 0.60 -1.57 -2.32
CA GLN A 171 0.18 -1.20 -3.67
C GLN A 171 0.99 -0.03 -4.22
N GLU A 172 1.21 1.01 -3.41
CA GLU A 172 2.05 2.16 -3.77
C GLU A 172 3.52 1.74 -4.00
N ALA A 173 4.06 0.90 -3.12
CA ALA A 173 5.40 0.34 -3.28
C ALA A 173 5.52 -0.51 -4.55
N LEU A 174 4.51 -1.34 -4.85
CA LEU A 174 4.46 -2.14 -6.07
C LEU A 174 4.42 -1.26 -7.33
N GLN A 175 3.61 -0.21 -7.32
CA GLN A 175 3.51 0.73 -8.43
C GLN A 175 4.85 1.43 -8.68
N THR A 176 5.53 1.87 -7.61
CA THR A 176 6.85 2.49 -7.69
C THR A 176 7.89 1.50 -8.23
N ALA A 177 7.91 0.27 -7.72
CA ALA A 177 8.80 -0.78 -8.19
C ALA A 177 8.59 -1.09 -9.68
N ASN A 178 7.34 -1.21 -10.13
CA ASN A 178 7.00 -1.46 -11.53
C ASN A 178 7.49 -0.31 -12.44
N ARG A 179 7.37 0.94 -12.00
CA ARG A 179 7.88 2.09 -12.75
C ARG A 179 9.40 2.03 -12.86
N THR A 180 10.09 1.76 -11.77
CA THR A 180 11.55 1.61 -11.76
C THR A 180 12.02 0.48 -12.68
N ILE A 181 11.31 -0.66 -12.69
CA ILE A 181 11.59 -1.78 -13.60
C ILE A 181 11.43 -1.35 -15.07
N ALA A 182 10.38 -0.59 -15.40
CA ALA A 182 10.18 -0.08 -16.76
C ALA A 182 11.33 0.83 -17.19
N GLU A 183 11.70 1.80 -16.34
CA GLU A 183 12.82 2.71 -16.58
C GLU A 183 14.16 1.97 -16.76
N MET A 184 14.40 0.93 -15.95
CA MET A 184 15.61 0.10 -16.09
C MET A 184 15.61 -0.73 -17.39
N ARG A 185 14.45 -1.23 -17.81
CA ARG A 185 14.33 -1.97 -19.08
C ARG A 185 14.62 -1.08 -20.29
N ASP A 186 14.12 0.15 -20.28
CA ASP A 186 14.38 1.11 -21.35
C ASP A 186 15.88 1.46 -21.41
N ARG A 187 16.51 1.69 -20.25
CA ARG A 187 17.95 1.93 -20.19
C ARG A 187 18.77 0.72 -20.66
N LEU A 188 18.34 -0.48 -20.33
CA LEU A 188 18.98 -1.70 -20.81
C LEU A 188 18.86 -1.87 -22.33
N ALA A 189 17.70 -1.52 -22.91
CA ALA A 189 17.49 -1.58 -24.35
C ALA A 189 18.46 -0.62 -25.08
N LEU A 190 18.55 0.62 -24.62
CA LEU A 190 19.50 1.61 -25.17
C LEU A 190 20.95 1.13 -25.06
N ALA A 191 21.36 0.64 -23.89
CA ALA A 191 22.72 0.14 -23.69
C ALA A 191 23.04 -1.08 -24.59
N ASN A 192 22.05 -1.92 -24.90
CA ASN A 192 22.22 -3.03 -25.86
C ASN A 192 22.34 -2.54 -27.31
N GLU A 193 21.62 -1.47 -27.69
CA GLU A 193 21.78 -0.83 -29.02
C GLU A 193 23.18 -0.24 -29.17
N ASP A 194 23.63 0.52 -28.17
CA ASP A 194 25.00 1.08 -28.15
C ASP A 194 26.06 -0.01 -28.25
N LEU A 195 25.86 -1.13 -27.54
CA LEU A 195 26.77 -2.27 -27.59
C LEU A 195 26.86 -2.88 -29.00
N GLN A 196 25.71 -3.06 -29.67
CA GLN A 196 25.66 -3.59 -31.03
C GLN A 196 26.37 -2.68 -32.03
N GLU A 197 26.22 -1.35 -31.89
CA GLU A 197 26.89 -0.38 -32.74
C GLU A 197 28.41 -0.46 -32.58
N ILE A 198 28.89 -0.51 -31.34
CA ILE A 198 30.32 -0.65 -31.04
C ILE A 198 30.89 -2.01 -31.54
N GLU A 199 30.12 -3.10 -31.39
CA GLU A 199 30.51 -4.41 -31.93
C GLU A 199 30.68 -4.36 -33.48
N GLN A 200 29.77 -3.67 -34.19
CA GLN A 200 29.86 -3.48 -35.65
C GLN A 200 31.09 -2.64 -36.03
N GLU A 201 31.30 -1.50 -35.35
CA GLU A 201 32.48 -0.68 -35.58
C GLU A 201 33.79 -1.45 -35.33
N THR A 202 33.80 -2.26 -34.26
CA THR A 202 34.97 -3.10 -33.92
C THR A 202 35.28 -4.10 -35.06
N VAL A 203 34.22 -4.74 -35.63
CA VAL A 203 34.39 -5.67 -36.77
C VAL A 203 34.89 -4.95 -38.01
N GLU A 204 34.35 -3.77 -38.34
CA GLU A 204 34.81 -2.95 -39.47
C GLU A 204 36.27 -2.54 -39.33
N LYS A 205 36.66 -2.09 -38.12
CA LYS A 205 38.05 -1.72 -37.85
C LYS A 205 39.00 -2.91 -37.92
N LYS A 206 38.58 -4.09 -37.48
CA LYS A 206 39.35 -5.34 -37.63
C LYS A 206 39.53 -5.71 -39.10
N MET A 207 38.50 -5.57 -39.94
CA MET A 207 38.59 -5.82 -41.37
C MET A 207 39.49 -4.81 -42.07
N GLU A 208 39.42 -3.53 -41.72
CA GLU A 208 40.28 -2.48 -42.24
C GLU A 208 41.75 -2.76 -41.87
N LEU A 209 42.01 -3.11 -40.60
CA LEU A 209 43.33 -3.52 -40.15
C LEU A 209 43.89 -4.71 -40.92
N GLN A 210 43.03 -5.73 -41.17
CA GLN A 210 43.43 -6.92 -41.94
C GLN A 210 43.75 -6.58 -43.40
N ARG A 211 42.99 -5.67 -44.05
CA ARG A 211 43.31 -5.16 -45.38
C ARG A 211 44.64 -4.43 -45.42
N VAL A 212 44.87 -3.57 -44.41
CA VAL A 212 46.15 -2.86 -44.31
C VAL A 212 47.30 -3.84 -44.14
N MET A 213 47.13 -4.88 -43.31
CA MET A 213 48.15 -5.92 -43.09
C MET A 213 48.43 -6.74 -44.38
N VAL A 214 47.42 -7.04 -45.20
CA VAL A 214 47.55 -7.77 -46.46
C VAL A 214 48.26 -6.91 -47.51
N THR A 215 47.91 -5.63 -47.64
CA THR A 215 48.62 -4.70 -48.55
C THR A 215 50.10 -4.51 -48.16
N GLN A 216 50.43 -4.55 -46.91
CA GLN A 216 51.83 -4.50 -46.43
C GLN A 216 52.66 -5.72 -46.81
N SER A 217 52.06 -6.90 -46.89
CA SER A 217 52.79 -8.12 -47.26
C SER A 217 53.17 -8.15 -48.74
N SER A 218 52.52 -7.33 -49.55
CA SER A 218 52.82 -7.24 -50.99
C SER A 218 53.82 -6.15 -51.37
N ASP A 219 54.03 -5.14 -50.52
CA ASP A 219 54.97 -4.04 -50.80
C ASP A 219 56.22 -4.11 -49.91
N SER A 220 57.25 -4.77 -50.38
CA SER A 220 58.52 -4.96 -49.64
C SER A 220 59.42 -3.71 -49.60
N GLY A 221 58.94 -2.51 -50.00
CA GLY A 221 59.74 -1.29 -50.13
C GLY A 221 59.52 -0.19 -49.04
N GLU A 222 58.45 -0.22 -48.25
CA GLU A 222 58.11 0.89 -47.31
C GLU A 222 58.01 0.48 -45.82
N LYS A 223 58.95 -0.35 -45.35
CA LYS A 223 58.92 -0.93 -44.00
C LYS A 223 58.90 0.09 -42.81
N GLY A 224 59.23 1.33 -43.05
CA GLY A 224 59.33 2.32 -41.97
C GLY A 224 58.05 3.11 -41.68
N LYS A 225 57.30 3.51 -42.68
CA LYS A 225 56.07 4.29 -42.49
C LYS A 225 54.89 3.41 -42.01
N THR A 226 54.84 2.20 -42.44
CA THR A 226 53.79 1.26 -42.14
C THR A 226 53.82 0.66 -40.76
N LEU A 227 54.95 0.71 -40.01
CA LEU A 227 55.01 0.27 -38.62
C LEU A 227 54.35 1.27 -37.69
N ALA A 228 54.44 2.57 -37.97
CA ALA A 228 53.78 3.61 -37.19
C ALA A 228 52.25 3.58 -37.32
N GLU A 229 51.74 3.35 -38.55
CA GLU A 229 50.29 3.21 -38.80
C GLU A 229 49.71 1.94 -38.19
N LYS A 230 50.48 0.86 -38.14
CA LYS A 230 50.10 -0.39 -37.47
C LYS A 230 49.98 -0.21 -35.93
N GLN A 231 50.86 0.58 -35.35
CA GLN A 231 50.83 0.90 -33.92
C GLN A 231 49.59 1.77 -33.60
N GLU A 232 49.31 2.78 -34.41
CA GLU A 232 48.14 3.64 -34.18
C GLU A 232 46.80 2.88 -34.28
N ALA A 233 46.70 1.93 -35.23
CA ALA A 233 45.51 1.09 -35.35
C ALA A 233 45.33 0.11 -34.18
N ALA A 234 46.44 -0.43 -33.65
CA ALA A 234 46.39 -1.30 -32.46
C ALA A 234 46.00 -0.55 -31.17
N GLU A 235 46.46 0.71 -31.04
CA GLU A 235 46.06 1.55 -29.88
C GLU A 235 44.53 1.89 -29.94
N LYS A 236 44.00 2.23 -31.11
CA LYS A 236 42.56 2.47 -31.29
C LYS A 236 41.74 1.22 -31.00
N LEU A 237 42.18 0.04 -31.39
CA LEU A 237 41.50 -1.21 -31.13
C LEU A 237 41.47 -1.53 -29.62
N SER A 238 42.59 -1.33 -28.91
CA SER A 238 42.66 -1.54 -27.48
C SER A 238 41.79 -0.54 -26.70
N LEU A 239 41.67 0.70 -27.21
CA LEU A 239 40.78 1.72 -26.63
C LEU A 239 39.30 1.33 -26.82
N LEU A 240 38.93 0.85 -28.01
CA LEU A 240 37.56 0.37 -28.30
C LEU A 240 37.22 -0.90 -27.50
N GLU A 241 38.16 -1.79 -27.30
CA GLU A 241 38.01 -2.98 -26.45
C GLU A 241 37.83 -2.61 -24.94
N LEU A 242 38.46 -1.53 -24.49
CA LEU A 242 38.33 -0.99 -23.15
C LEU A 242 36.94 -0.34 -22.97
N GLU A 243 36.49 0.41 -23.98
CA GLU A 243 35.13 0.98 -24.01
C GLU A 243 34.05 -0.11 -24.07
N GLU A 244 34.25 -1.16 -24.88
CA GLU A 244 33.38 -2.35 -24.95
C GLU A 244 33.28 -3.02 -23.57
N LYS A 245 34.38 -3.17 -22.86
CA LYS A 245 34.44 -3.75 -21.52
C LYS A 245 33.73 -2.87 -20.47
N GLN A 246 33.87 -1.56 -20.54
CA GLN A 246 33.19 -0.62 -19.65
C GLN A 246 31.65 -0.57 -19.90
N LEU A 247 31.21 -0.79 -21.13
CA LEU A 247 29.79 -0.83 -21.47
C LEU A 247 29.12 -2.19 -21.16
N THR A 248 29.90 -3.28 -21.14
CA THR A 248 29.39 -4.62 -20.79
C THR A 248 29.23 -4.81 -19.28
N GLU A 249 30.12 -4.23 -18.45
CA GLU A 249 30.01 -4.33 -17.00
C GLU A 249 28.71 -3.74 -16.42
N PRO A 250 28.24 -2.52 -16.81
CA PRO A 250 26.96 -1.99 -16.36
C PRO A 250 25.76 -2.84 -16.80
N SER A 251 25.82 -3.46 -17.99
CA SER A 251 24.77 -4.33 -18.53
C SER A 251 24.62 -5.63 -17.72
N ILE A 252 25.72 -6.22 -17.25
CA ILE A 252 25.71 -7.43 -16.41
C ILE A 252 25.19 -7.10 -15.02
N LEU A 253 25.60 -5.97 -14.44
CA LEU A 253 25.13 -5.51 -13.13
C LEU A 253 23.61 -5.23 -13.13
N ASN A 254 23.10 -4.58 -14.18
CA ASN A 254 21.69 -4.32 -14.35
C ASN A 254 20.87 -5.62 -14.54
N ARG A 255 21.37 -6.62 -15.27
CA ARG A 255 20.73 -7.95 -15.40
C ARG A 255 20.65 -8.67 -14.06
N THR A 256 21.68 -8.60 -13.24
CA THR A 256 21.72 -9.23 -11.91
C THR A 256 20.75 -8.52 -10.94
N LEU A 257 20.66 -7.20 -10.98
CA LEU A 257 19.70 -6.41 -10.20
C LEU A 257 18.24 -6.73 -10.56
N ILE A 258 17.92 -6.84 -11.86
CA ILE A 258 16.59 -7.20 -12.35
C ILE A 258 16.23 -8.64 -11.94
N MET A 259 17.14 -9.60 -12.06
CA MET A 259 16.92 -10.99 -11.61
C MET A 259 16.63 -11.06 -10.11
N ASN A 260 17.34 -10.30 -9.28
CA ASN A 260 17.12 -10.24 -7.84
C ASN A 260 15.80 -9.55 -7.44
N LEU A 261 15.24 -8.65 -8.28
CA LEU A 261 13.94 -8.01 -8.06
C LEU A 261 12.75 -8.89 -8.47
N ILE A 262 12.95 -9.86 -9.35
CA ILE A 262 11.89 -10.78 -9.84
C ILE A 262 11.74 -12.01 -8.92
N THR A 263 12.74 -12.31 -8.08
CA THR A 263 12.74 -13.47 -7.16
C THR A 263 12.24 -13.15 -5.74
N TRP A 264 11.71 -11.96 -5.51
CA TRP A 264 10.94 -11.53 -4.33
C TRP A 264 9.50 -11.24 -4.74
#